data_0d40ef1501426a95880ad808dbc25d5a
#
_entry.id   0d40ef1501426a95880ad808dbc25d5a
#
_cell.length_a   1.000
_cell.length_b   1.000
_cell.length_c   1.000
_cell.angle_alpha   90.00
_cell.angle_beta   90.00
_cell.angle_gamma   90.00
#
_symmetry.space_group_name_H-M   'P 1'
#
loop_
_entity.id
_entity.type
_entity.pdbx_description
1 polymer ?
#
loop_
_entity_poly.entity_id
_entity_poly.type
_entity_poly.pdbx_seq_one_letter_code
_entity_poly.pdbx_strand_id
1 'polypeptide(L)'
;MIGFNALGHLGRLGNQMFQFAALKGIARNRGYQYCIPPSQMQGEWKDHHQYYNAVGTGAAQHQLLQPFKLQNTNQLNLQFIDADRPVVQEGSFTFNEDLFNNCPDWVTIQGFFQTEKYFKHIRDEIKGDFEFKDEISSPCKDMMAEIDEPVSLHIRRTDYISNPNHSALGLEYYEKALRTFDKRSTIVVFSDDPDWCNEQELFASDRFLVAEENSAYVDMC
;
A
#
# COMPACT_ATOMS: atom_id res chain seq x y z
N MET A 1 23.81 -1.85 -4.71
CA MET A 1 22.53 -2.35 -4.14
C MET A 1 21.91 -1.25 -3.28
N ILE A 2 20.60 -1.05 -3.37
CA ILE A 2 19.88 -0.14 -2.47
C ILE A 2 18.80 -0.89 -1.70
N GLY A 3 18.48 -0.45 -0.50
CA GLY A 3 17.46 -1.09 0.36
C GLY A 3 16.39 -0.11 0.82
N PHE A 4 15.32 -0.66 1.40
CA PHE A 4 14.30 0.10 2.11
C PHE A 4 14.10 -0.52 3.50
N ASN A 5 15.06 -0.30 4.40
CA ASN A 5 15.05 -0.92 5.73
C ASN A 5 13.80 -0.58 6.56
N ALA A 6 13.22 0.60 6.34
CA ALA A 6 12.00 1.06 7.01
C ALA A 6 10.70 0.63 6.34
N LEU A 7 10.73 -0.28 5.36
CA LEU A 7 9.52 -0.78 4.69
C LEU A 7 8.59 -1.45 5.71
N GLY A 8 7.34 -1.00 5.75
CA GLY A 8 6.34 -1.44 6.74
C GLY A 8 6.24 -0.55 7.99
N HIS A 9 7.20 0.34 8.24
CA HIS A 9 7.15 1.30 9.35
C HIS A 9 6.42 2.60 8.99
N LEU A 10 6.46 3.00 7.73
CA LEU A 10 5.86 4.24 7.23
C LEU A 10 4.58 3.93 6.44
N GLY A 11 3.46 3.98 7.12
CA GLY A 11 2.15 3.81 6.49
C GLY A 11 1.70 2.35 6.32
N ARG A 12 0.48 2.18 5.82
CA ARG A 12 -0.19 0.90 5.61
C ARG A 12 0.11 0.34 4.20
N LEU A 13 -0.61 -0.70 3.80
CA LEU A 13 -0.38 -1.47 2.57
C LEU A 13 -0.17 -0.60 1.31
N GLY A 14 -1.04 0.36 1.04
CA GLY A 14 -0.90 1.24 -0.12
C GLY A 14 0.41 2.05 -0.12
N ASN A 15 0.83 2.56 1.05
CA ASN A 15 2.14 3.23 1.17
C ASN A 15 3.29 2.26 0.91
N GLN A 16 3.22 1.04 1.45
CA GLN A 16 4.24 0.01 1.23
C GLN A 16 4.37 -0.36 -0.25
N MET A 17 3.26 -0.39 -0.99
CA MET A 17 3.28 -0.62 -2.44
C MET A 17 4.02 0.50 -3.17
N PHE A 18 3.75 1.77 -2.86
CA PHE A 18 4.49 2.90 -3.43
C PHE A 18 5.98 2.85 -3.09
N GLN A 19 6.32 2.55 -1.83
CA GLN A 19 7.70 2.44 -1.35
C GLN A 19 8.48 1.33 -2.08
N PHE A 20 7.87 0.16 -2.22
CA PHE A 20 8.46 -0.95 -2.97
C PHE A 20 8.64 -0.62 -4.45
N ALA A 21 7.60 -0.08 -5.09
CA ALA A 21 7.65 0.29 -6.50
C ALA A 21 8.72 1.34 -6.79
N ALA A 22 8.84 2.35 -5.91
CA ALA A 22 9.87 3.39 -6.02
C ALA A 22 11.28 2.83 -5.81
N LEU A 23 11.48 1.97 -4.78
CA LEU A 23 12.76 1.29 -4.57
C LEU A 23 13.20 0.54 -5.83
N LYS A 24 12.31 -0.29 -6.38
CA LYS A 24 12.58 -1.07 -7.60
C LYS A 24 12.84 -0.15 -8.79
N GLY A 25 12.05 0.92 -8.94
CA GLY A 25 12.20 1.89 -10.03
C GLY A 25 13.52 2.65 -9.97
N ILE A 26 13.94 3.14 -8.80
CA ILE A 26 15.23 3.78 -8.59
C ILE A 26 16.36 2.78 -8.86
N ALA A 27 16.27 1.56 -8.36
CA ALA A 27 17.27 0.51 -8.60
C ALA A 27 17.42 0.24 -10.09
N ARG A 28 16.34 0.10 -10.84
CA ARG A 28 16.37 -0.09 -12.31
C ARG A 28 16.98 1.10 -13.03
N ASN A 29 16.60 2.32 -12.67
CA ASN A 29 17.15 3.54 -13.26
C ASN A 29 18.67 3.66 -13.05
N ARG A 30 19.17 3.20 -11.90
CA ARG A 30 20.57 3.26 -11.52
C ARG A 30 21.39 2.01 -11.91
N GLY A 31 20.75 0.95 -12.41
CA GLY A 31 21.42 -0.34 -12.68
C GLY A 31 21.83 -1.08 -11.40
N TYR A 32 21.13 -0.86 -10.29
CA TYR A 32 21.41 -1.48 -9.00
C TYR A 32 20.55 -2.71 -8.74
N GLN A 33 21.03 -3.58 -7.88
CA GLN A 33 20.20 -4.54 -7.17
C GLN A 33 19.45 -3.82 -6.05
N TYR A 34 18.34 -4.39 -5.58
CA TYR A 34 17.60 -3.88 -4.44
C TYR A 34 17.31 -4.98 -3.43
N CYS A 35 17.04 -4.59 -2.20
CA CYS A 35 16.58 -5.49 -1.15
C CYS A 35 15.49 -4.85 -0.30
N ILE A 36 14.65 -5.69 0.29
CA ILE A 36 13.61 -5.32 1.26
C ILE A 36 13.77 -6.19 2.49
N PRO A 37 13.32 -5.73 3.68
CA PRO A 37 13.35 -6.53 4.89
C PRO A 37 12.55 -7.84 4.73
N PRO A 38 12.88 -8.90 5.47
CA PRO A 38 12.02 -10.08 5.59
C PRO A 38 10.63 -9.70 6.14
N SER A 39 9.58 -10.34 5.64
CA SER A 39 8.20 -10.07 6.10
C SER A 39 7.91 -10.52 7.53
N GLN A 40 8.74 -11.42 8.08
CA GLN A 40 8.67 -11.88 9.47
C GLN A 40 10.03 -11.72 10.13
N MET A 41 10.07 -10.83 11.11
CA MET A 41 11.26 -10.68 11.95
C MET A 41 11.23 -11.76 13.05
N GLN A 42 11.88 -12.91 12.82
CA GLN A 42 12.13 -13.87 13.89
C GLN A 42 13.44 -13.54 14.59
N GLY A 43 13.36 -13.41 15.91
CA GLY A 43 14.40 -13.51 16.97
C GLY A 43 15.78 -12.89 16.76
N GLU A 44 16.46 -13.18 15.68
CA GLU A 44 17.85 -12.76 15.43
C GLU A 44 18.04 -11.30 14.99
N TRP A 45 16.94 -10.64 14.58
CA TRP A 45 16.97 -9.25 14.12
C TRP A 45 16.69 -8.21 15.22
N LYS A 46 16.65 -8.64 16.48
CA LYS A 46 16.39 -7.76 17.64
C LYS A 46 17.42 -6.63 17.79
N ASP A 47 18.65 -6.85 17.35
CA ASP A 47 19.72 -5.87 17.48
C ASP A 47 19.57 -4.67 16.53
N HIS A 48 18.76 -4.80 15.47
CA HIS A 48 18.39 -3.67 14.62
C HIS A 48 17.30 -2.77 15.22
N HIS A 49 16.76 -3.11 16.39
CA HIS A 49 15.75 -2.31 17.09
C HIS A 49 16.17 -0.87 17.40
N GLN A 50 17.45 -0.58 17.57
CA GLN A 50 17.90 0.80 17.79
C GLN A 50 17.60 1.72 16.61
N TYR A 51 17.69 1.21 15.37
CA TYR A 51 17.34 1.95 14.17
C TYR A 51 15.80 2.15 14.08
N TYR A 52 15.03 1.16 14.46
CA TYR A 52 13.57 1.18 14.41
C TYR A 52 12.93 1.97 15.54
N ASN A 53 13.50 1.95 16.75
CA ASN A 53 13.03 2.76 17.87
C ASN A 53 13.21 4.27 17.63
N ALA A 54 14.18 4.66 16.81
CA ALA A 54 14.36 6.06 16.41
C ALA A 54 13.23 6.59 15.50
N VAL A 55 12.45 5.71 14.88
CA VAL A 55 11.33 6.05 13.99
C VAL A 55 9.96 5.89 14.69
N GLY A 56 9.92 5.50 15.97
CA GLY A 56 8.74 5.59 16.84
C GLY A 56 7.61 4.59 16.58
N THR A 57 7.85 3.52 15.84
CA THR A 57 6.83 2.50 15.56
C THR A 57 7.35 1.13 15.93
N GLY A 58 6.63 0.38 16.76
CA GLY A 58 6.96 -1.00 17.12
C GLY A 58 7.24 -1.88 15.89
N ALA A 59 7.77 -3.10 16.10
CA ALA A 59 8.18 -4.02 15.03
C ALA A 59 7.15 -4.12 13.88
N ALA A 60 7.23 -3.20 12.94
CA ALA A 60 6.34 -3.19 11.79
C ALA A 60 6.83 -4.22 10.77
N GLN A 61 5.93 -5.06 10.35
CA GLN A 61 6.17 -6.04 9.29
C GLN A 61 5.53 -5.49 8.02
N HIS A 62 6.29 -5.48 6.92
CA HIS A 62 5.64 -5.18 5.65
C HIS A 62 4.72 -6.35 5.26
N GLN A 63 3.60 -6.01 4.61
CA GLN A 63 2.55 -6.97 4.26
C GLN A 63 2.65 -7.47 2.80
N LEU A 64 3.58 -6.94 2.02
CA LEU A 64 3.60 -7.15 0.56
C LEU A 64 3.73 -8.60 0.12
N LEU A 65 4.48 -9.42 0.86
CA LEU A 65 4.66 -10.85 0.52
C LEU A 65 3.42 -11.69 0.84
N GLN A 66 2.46 -11.16 1.57
CA GLN A 66 1.24 -11.88 1.91
C GLN A 66 0.25 -11.89 0.73
N PRO A 67 -0.19 -10.74 0.18
CA PRO A 67 -1.18 -10.72 -0.90
C PRO A 67 -0.60 -10.87 -2.30
N PHE A 68 0.66 -10.49 -2.55
CA PHE A 68 1.19 -10.33 -3.89
C PHE A 68 2.20 -11.37 -4.33
N LYS A 69 2.30 -11.61 -5.65
CA LYS A 69 3.24 -12.54 -6.27
C LYS A 69 4.65 -11.98 -6.43
N LEU A 70 5.01 -10.87 -5.81
CA LEU A 70 6.25 -10.11 -5.99
C LEU A 70 7.34 -10.88 -6.75
N GLN A 71 7.60 -10.50 -8.00
CA GLN A 71 8.56 -11.17 -8.86
C GLN A 71 9.99 -10.82 -8.46
N ASN A 72 10.92 -11.78 -8.60
CA ASN A 72 12.34 -11.60 -8.29
C ASN A 72 12.68 -11.25 -6.83
N THR A 73 11.78 -11.50 -5.90
CA THR A 73 12.07 -11.49 -4.46
C THR A 73 12.55 -12.86 -4.00
N ASN A 74 13.77 -13.24 -4.38
CA ASN A 74 14.42 -14.42 -3.83
C ASN A 74 15.03 -14.08 -2.44
N GLN A 75 15.58 -15.07 -1.74
CA GLN A 75 16.17 -14.87 -0.41
C GLN A 75 17.27 -13.80 -0.38
N LEU A 76 17.99 -13.59 -1.49
CA LEU A 76 19.04 -12.57 -1.58
C LEU A 76 18.50 -11.14 -1.55
N ASN A 77 17.22 -10.96 -1.91
CA ASN A 77 16.56 -9.67 -1.85
C ASN A 77 15.83 -9.42 -0.51
N LEU A 78 15.72 -10.45 0.34
CA LEU A 78 15.10 -10.34 1.66
C LEU A 78 16.16 -10.12 2.74
N GLN A 79 16.73 -8.92 2.76
CA GLN A 79 17.76 -8.53 3.71
C GLN A 79 17.74 -7.03 3.99
N PHE A 80 18.32 -6.62 5.10
CA PHE A 80 18.57 -5.23 5.40
C PHE A 80 19.88 -4.75 4.76
N ILE A 81 19.97 -3.47 4.43
CA ILE A 81 21.25 -2.80 4.26
C ILE A 81 21.85 -2.61 5.67
N ASP A 82 23.16 -2.77 5.81
CA ASP A 82 23.86 -2.58 7.09
C ASP A 82 23.51 -1.24 7.74
N ALA A 83 23.37 -1.26 9.07
CA ALA A 83 22.89 -0.10 9.83
C ALA A 83 23.84 1.12 9.78
N ASP A 84 25.12 0.92 9.45
CA ASP A 84 26.11 1.96 9.29
C ASP A 84 26.05 2.67 7.92
N ARG A 85 25.21 2.19 7.01
CA ARG A 85 25.04 2.78 5.68
C ARG A 85 24.14 4.02 5.72
N PRO A 86 24.41 5.00 4.84
CA PRO A 86 23.61 6.22 4.79
C PRO A 86 22.15 5.96 4.52
N VAL A 87 21.29 6.77 5.15
CA VAL A 87 19.86 6.86 4.86
C VAL A 87 19.63 8.03 3.91
N VAL A 88 19.06 7.76 2.75
CA VAL A 88 18.68 8.79 1.78
C VAL A 88 17.19 9.06 1.90
N GLN A 89 16.85 10.28 2.35
CA GLN A 89 15.47 10.71 2.55
C GLN A 89 14.86 11.26 1.26
N GLU A 90 13.57 10.99 1.02
CA GLU A 90 12.84 11.59 -0.09
C GLU A 90 12.76 13.13 0.04
N GLY A 91 12.70 13.63 1.26
CA GLY A 91 12.75 15.07 1.59
C GLY A 91 11.42 15.81 1.45
N SER A 92 10.50 15.35 0.62
CA SER A 92 9.17 15.97 0.42
C SER A 92 8.18 14.96 -0.17
N PHE A 93 6.88 15.29 -0.22
CA PHE A 93 5.85 14.46 -0.88
C PHE A 93 5.80 14.62 -2.41
N THR A 94 6.75 15.34 -3.01
CA THR A 94 6.84 15.52 -4.46
C THR A 94 7.98 14.69 -5.03
N PHE A 95 7.92 14.38 -6.33
CA PHE A 95 8.98 13.66 -7.01
C PHE A 95 10.34 14.36 -6.85
N ASN A 96 11.30 13.64 -6.30
CA ASN A 96 12.68 14.08 -6.16
C ASN A 96 13.50 13.54 -7.33
N GLU A 97 13.71 14.39 -8.34
CA GLU A 97 14.42 14.03 -9.56
C GLU A 97 15.91 13.74 -9.30
N ASP A 98 16.52 14.45 -8.38
CA ASP A 98 17.94 14.23 -8.02
C ASP A 98 18.10 12.87 -7.33
N LEU A 99 17.25 12.53 -6.37
CA LEU A 99 17.24 11.19 -5.76
C LEU A 99 17.03 10.11 -6.82
N PHE A 100 16.10 10.30 -7.74
CA PHE A 100 15.81 9.32 -8.78
C PHE A 100 17.01 9.09 -9.71
N ASN A 101 17.69 10.17 -10.14
CA ASN A 101 18.78 10.11 -11.12
C ASN A 101 20.16 9.87 -10.48
N ASN A 102 20.37 10.27 -9.24
CA ASN A 102 21.69 10.30 -8.59
C ASN A 102 21.76 9.51 -7.27
N CYS A 103 20.72 8.69 -6.96
CA CYS A 103 20.74 7.86 -5.75
C CYS A 103 22.09 7.11 -5.65
N PRO A 104 22.81 7.24 -4.51
CA PRO A 104 24.06 6.52 -4.30
C PRO A 104 23.84 5.01 -4.20
N ASP A 105 24.89 4.23 -4.45
CA ASP A 105 24.88 2.78 -4.17
C ASP A 105 25.07 2.51 -2.66
N TRP A 106 24.65 1.34 -2.18
CA TRP A 106 24.79 0.89 -0.79
C TRP A 106 24.16 1.83 0.25
N VAL A 107 22.95 2.28 -0.03
CA VAL A 107 22.14 3.12 0.88
C VAL A 107 20.79 2.48 1.14
N THR A 108 20.17 2.85 2.27
CA THR A 108 18.73 2.64 2.47
C THR A 108 17.98 3.91 2.14
N ILE A 109 16.93 3.81 1.33
CA ILE A 109 16.05 4.96 1.06
C ILE A 109 14.92 4.99 2.08
N GLN A 110 14.38 6.18 2.36
CA GLN A 110 13.27 6.37 3.30
C GLN A 110 12.37 7.53 2.84
N GLY A 111 11.07 7.30 2.85
CA GLY A 111 10.04 8.26 2.43
C GLY A 111 8.73 7.58 2.13
N PHE A 112 7.75 8.32 1.62
CA PHE A 112 6.46 7.78 1.18
C PHE A 112 6.43 7.44 -0.31
N PHE A 113 7.16 8.17 -1.13
CA PHE A 113 7.32 7.96 -2.58
C PHE A 113 5.99 7.89 -3.35
N GLN A 114 5.00 8.67 -2.94
CA GLN A 114 3.61 8.62 -3.42
C GLN A 114 3.44 9.25 -4.81
N THR A 115 4.28 8.87 -5.78
CA THR A 115 4.16 9.28 -7.18
C THR A 115 4.67 8.21 -8.13
N GLU A 116 3.92 7.96 -9.21
CA GLU A 116 4.30 7.00 -10.24
C GLU A 116 5.60 7.35 -10.98
N LYS A 117 6.07 8.59 -10.89
CA LYS A 117 7.28 9.06 -11.58
C LYS A 117 8.52 8.24 -11.22
N TYR A 118 8.58 7.68 -10.01
CA TYR A 118 9.69 6.83 -9.59
C TYR A 118 9.73 5.48 -10.31
N PHE A 119 8.61 4.95 -10.81
CA PHE A 119 8.53 3.60 -11.36
C PHE A 119 7.77 3.49 -12.69
N LYS A 120 7.35 4.61 -13.28
CA LYS A 120 6.59 4.61 -14.55
C LYS A 120 7.32 3.90 -15.69
N HIS A 121 8.66 3.98 -15.73
CA HIS A 121 9.50 3.36 -16.76
C HIS A 121 9.56 1.83 -16.67
N ILE A 122 9.14 1.25 -15.53
CA ILE A 122 9.04 -0.19 -15.30
C ILE A 122 7.60 -0.61 -14.94
N ARG A 123 6.61 0.10 -15.46
CA ARG A 123 5.20 -0.07 -15.11
C ARG A 123 4.72 -1.52 -15.19
N ASP A 124 5.12 -2.24 -16.24
CA ASP A 124 4.62 -3.61 -16.44
C ASP A 124 5.28 -4.60 -15.46
N GLU A 125 6.53 -4.37 -15.06
CA GLU A 125 7.15 -5.13 -13.98
C GLU A 125 6.41 -4.91 -12.66
N ILE A 126 6.07 -3.66 -12.33
CA ILE A 126 5.34 -3.32 -11.10
C ILE A 126 3.93 -3.92 -11.09
N LYS A 127 3.25 -3.93 -12.23
CA LYS A 127 1.94 -4.60 -12.34
C LYS A 127 2.05 -6.10 -12.07
N GLY A 128 3.07 -6.76 -12.62
CA GLY A 128 3.31 -8.18 -12.37
C GLY A 128 3.69 -8.47 -10.91
N ASP A 129 4.44 -7.57 -10.25
CA ASP A 129 4.75 -7.69 -8.82
C ASP A 129 3.49 -7.65 -7.95
N PHE A 130 2.54 -6.79 -8.29
CA PHE A 130 1.31 -6.60 -7.52
C PHE A 130 0.12 -7.44 -8.04
N GLU A 131 0.38 -8.48 -8.82
CA GLU A 131 -0.63 -9.50 -9.04
C GLU A 131 -0.95 -10.22 -7.72
N PHE A 132 -2.23 -10.29 -7.39
CA PHE A 132 -2.67 -11.04 -6.23
C PHE A 132 -2.39 -12.53 -6.39
N LYS A 133 -2.05 -13.19 -5.29
CA LYS A 133 -1.99 -14.64 -5.25
C LYS A 133 -3.36 -15.25 -5.48
N ASP A 134 -3.40 -16.43 -6.08
CA ASP A 134 -4.65 -17.08 -6.49
C ASP A 134 -5.56 -17.40 -5.30
N GLU A 135 -4.97 -17.68 -4.13
CA GLU A 135 -5.69 -17.91 -2.86
C GLU A 135 -6.52 -16.69 -2.40
N ILE A 136 -6.15 -15.47 -2.84
CA ILE A 136 -6.89 -14.24 -2.57
C ILE A 136 -7.78 -13.88 -3.75
N SER A 137 -7.23 -13.91 -4.97
CA SER A 137 -7.94 -13.41 -6.15
C SER A 137 -9.08 -14.32 -6.61
N SER A 138 -9.02 -15.65 -6.37
CA SER A 138 -10.08 -16.56 -6.83
C SER A 138 -11.40 -16.32 -6.07
N PRO A 139 -11.43 -16.32 -4.72
CA PRO A 139 -12.66 -15.99 -3.99
C PRO A 139 -13.23 -14.61 -4.32
N CYS A 140 -12.36 -13.61 -4.49
CA CYS A 140 -12.81 -12.26 -4.85
C CYS A 140 -13.48 -12.22 -6.23
N LYS A 141 -12.89 -12.92 -7.23
CA LYS A 141 -13.48 -13.03 -8.57
C LYS A 141 -14.83 -13.75 -8.56
N ASP A 142 -14.94 -14.83 -7.81
CA ASP A 142 -16.18 -15.59 -7.69
C ASP A 142 -17.30 -14.72 -7.10
N MET A 143 -16.99 -13.97 -6.03
CA MET A 143 -17.92 -13.04 -5.40
C MET A 143 -18.35 -11.92 -6.35
N MET A 144 -17.39 -11.30 -7.06
CA MET A 144 -17.65 -10.19 -7.97
C MET A 144 -18.36 -10.61 -9.26
N ALA A 145 -18.25 -11.89 -9.67
CA ALA A 145 -18.93 -12.41 -10.85
C ALA A 145 -20.47 -12.42 -10.73
N GLU A 146 -21.01 -12.40 -9.52
CA GLU A 146 -22.44 -12.34 -9.24
C GLU A 146 -23.01 -10.92 -9.29
N ILE A 147 -22.15 -9.89 -9.39
CA ILE A 147 -22.53 -8.48 -9.33
C ILE A 147 -22.41 -7.86 -10.72
N ASP A 148 -23.52 -7.35 -11.25
CA ASP A 148 -23.54 -6.68 -12.54
C ASP A 148 -23.04 -5.22 -12.42
N GLU A 149 -22.09 -4.84 -13.26
CA GLU A 149 -21.49 -3.50 -13.32
C GLU A 149 -21.15 -2.88 -11.94
N PRO A 150 -20.33 -3.56 -11.12
CA PRO A 150 -20.03 -3.08 -9.77
C PRO A 150 -19.23 -1.77 -9.79
N VAL A 151 -19.60 -0.87 -8.88
CA VAL A 151 -18.86 0.36 -8.58
C VAL A 151 -18.35 0.29 -7.16
N SER A 152 -17.05 0.41 -6.96
CA SER A 152 -16.44 0.45 -5.63
C SER A 152 -16.58 1.83 -5.00
N LEU A 153 -17.06 1.87 -3.76
CA LEU A 153 -17.12 3.06 -2.91
C LEU A 153 -16.32 2.82 -1.64
N HIS A 154 -15.23 3.56 -1.43
CA HIS A 154 -14.41 3.42 -0.23
C HIS A 154 -14.68 4.54 0.77
N ILE A 155 -14.98 4.16 2.01
CA ILE A 155 -15.29 5.06 3.13
C ILE A 155 -14.28 4.85 4.24
N ARG A 156 -13.42 5.86 4.47
CA ARG A 156 -12.42 5.84 5.54
C ARG A 156 -12.89 6.70 6.70
N ARG A 157 -12.96 6.11 7.89
CA ARG A 157 -13.49 6.77 9.09
C ARG A 157 -12.57 6.68 10.29
N THR A 158 -12.30 5.48 10.79
CA THR A 158 -11.75 5.22 12.13
C THR A 158 -10.62 6.17 12.55
N ASP A 159 -9.47 6.10 11.91
CA ASP A 159 -8.32 6.95 12.22
C ASP A 159 -8.44 8.38 11.63
N TYR A 160 -9.35 8.61 10.67
CA TYR A 160 -9.56 9.95 10.07
C TYR A 160 -10.44 10.86 10.92
N ILE A 161 -11.37 10.30 11.71
CA ILE A 161 -12.29 11.10 12.55
C ILE A 161 -11.52 11.94 13.57
N SER A 162 -10.47 11.40 14.15
CA SER A 162 -9.68 12.06 15.19
C SER A 162 -8.37 12.67 14.71
N ASN A 163 -8.03 12.53 13.42
CA ASN A 163 -6.74 12.98 12.89
C ASN A 163 -6.85 14.39 12.29
N PRO A 164 -6.16 15.39 12.85
CA PRO A 164 -6.25 16.76 12.34
C PRO A 164 -5.65 16.95 10.94
N ASN A 165 -4.84 16.00 10.47
CA ASN A 165 -4.24 16.04 9.13
C ASN A 165 -5.07 15.35 8.05
N HIS A 166 -6.14 14.65 8.45
CA HIS A 166 -7.05 13.96 7.54
C HIS A 166 -8.48 14.29 7.92
N SER A 167 -9.30 14.59 6.94
CA SER A 167 -10.72 14.85 7.17
C SER A 167 -11.53 13.62 6.75
N ALA A 168 -12.30 13.06 7.66
CA ALA A 168 -13.35 12.13 7.29
C ALA A 168 -14.38 12.86 6.40
N LEU A 169 -14.71 12.30 5.25
CA LEU A 169 -15.67 12.89 4.33
C LEU A 169 -17.09 12.64 4.85
N GLY A 170 -17.94 13.67 4.75
CA GLY A 170 -19.36 13.56 5.09
C GLY A 170 -20.18 12.86 4.00
N LEU A 171 -21.39 12.44 4.33
CA LEU A 171 -22.32 11.76 3.41
C LEU A 171 -22.57 12.58 2.13
N GLU A 172 -22.63 13.90 2.24
CA GLU A 172 -22.84 14.81 1.11
C GLU A 172 -21.80 14.61 -0.03
N TYR A 173 -20.56 14.28 0.32
CA TYR A 173 -19.53 13.97 -0.65
C TYR A 173 -19.88 12.72 -1.45
N TYR A 174 -20.28 11.65 -0.75
CA TYR A 174 -20.64 10.37 -1.36
C TYR A 174 -21.90 10.48 -2.20
N GLU A 175 -22.93 11.17 -1.71
CA GLU A 175 -24.13 11.47 -2.47
C GLU A 175 -23.82 12.16 -3.80
N LYS A 176 -22.96 13.18 -3.75
CA LYS A 176 -22.55 13.92 -4.94
C LYS A 176 -21.78 13.05 -5.92
N ALA A 177 -20.85 12.22 -5.42
CA ALA A 177 -20.07 11.31 -6.24
C ALA A 177 -20.96 10.26 -6.92
N LEU A 178 -21.91 9.68 -6.19
CA LEU A 178 -22.85 8.67 -6.67
C LEU A 178 -23.77 9.15 -7.80
N ARG A 179 -24.01 10.46 -7.91
CA ARG A 179 -24.81 11.06 -9.01
C ARG A 179 -24.11 10.95 -10.38
N THR A 180 -22.81 10.67 -10.42
CA THR A 180 -22.03 10.53 -11.66
C THR A 180 -22.10 9.12 -12.26
N PHE A 181 -22.62 8.15 -11.51
CA PHE A 181 -22.75 6.75 -11.93
C PHE A 181 -24.21 6.41 -12.33
N ASP A 182 -24.36 5.39 -13.16
CA ASP A 182 -25.69 4.89 -13.54
C ASP A 182 -26.42 4.43 -12.26
N LYS A 183 -27.68 4.79 -12.16
CA LYS A 183 -28.52 4.41 -11.01
C LYS A 183 -28.76 2.90 -10.88
N ARG A 184 -28.52 2.16 -11.96
CA ARG A 184 -28.65 0.69 -12.00
C ARG A 184 -27.40 -0.03 -11.52
N SER A 185 -26.22 0.64 -11.54
CA SER A 185 -24.98 0.03 -11.07
C SER A 185 -25.07 -0.33 -9.60
N THR A 186 -24.66 -1.54 -9.24
CA THR A 186 -24.51 -1.97 -7.86
C THR A 186 -23.28 -1.28 -7.24
N ILE A 187 -23.45 -0.73 -6.05
CA ILE A 187 -22.37 -0.05 -5.30
C ILE A 187 -21.88 -0.98 -4.19
N VAL A 188 -20.64 -1.41 -4.29
CA VAL A 188 -19.97 -2.16 -3.20
C VAL A 188 -19.25 -1.17 -2.31
N VAL A 189 -19.70 -1.07 -1.06
CA VAL A 189 -19.18 -0.13 -0.06
C VAL A 189 -18.13 -0.83 0.79
N PHE A 190 -16.89 -0.40 0.68
CA PHE A 190 -15.78 -0.85 1.52
C PHE A 190 -15.49 0.20 2.60
N SER A 191 -15.39 -0.22 3.85
CA SER A 191 -15.14 0.69 4.97
C SER A 191 -14.34 0.02 6.08
N ASP A 192 -13.58 0.83 6.82
CA ASP A 192 -13.00 0.46 8.11
C ASP A 192 -14.00 0.67 9.29
N ASP A 193 -15.27 0.99 8.98
CA ASP A 193 -16.38 1.18 9.91
C ASP A 193 -17.69 0.74 9.20
N PRO A 194 -17.83 -0.58 8.89
CA PRO A 194 -19.01 -1.08 8.16
C PRO A 194 -20.31 -0.93 8.94
N ASP A 195 -20.28 -0.99 10.26
CA ASP A 195 -21.46 -0.81 11.12
C ASP A 195 -22.04 0.60 10.93
N TRP A 196 -21.19 1.61 10.94
CA TRP A 196 -21.62 2.96 10.65
C TRP A 196 -22.23 3.08 9.24
N CYS A 197 -21.65 2.41 8.24
CA CYS A 197 -22.21 2.43 6.89
C CYS A 197 -23.63 1.83 6.85
N ASN A 198 -23.86 0.72 7.54
CA ASN A 198 -25.15 0.06 7.61
C ASN A 198 -26.23 0.90 8.32
N GLU A 199 -25.85 1.82 9.19
CA GLU A 199 -26.75 2.75 9.88
C GLU A 199 -27.18 3.95 9.01
N GLN A 200 -26.53 4.18 7.86
CA GLN A 200 -26.84 5.33 7.03
C GLN A 200 -27.99 5.06 6.06
N GLU A 201 -28.99 5.92 6.06
CA GLU A 201 -30.13 5.88 5.12
C GLU A 201 -29.66 5.88 3.65
N LEU A 202 -28.56 6.55 3.35
CA LEU A 202 -27.95 6.60 2.02
C LEU A 202 -27.66 5.21 1.44
N PHE A 203 -27.26 4.25 2.27
CA PHE A 203 -26.86 2.91 1.87
C PHE A 203 -27.92 1.84 2.11
N ALA A 204 -29.13 2.21 2.53
CA ALA A 204 -30.19 1.28 2.94
C ALA A 204 -30.89 0.56 1.76
N SER A 205 -30.69 0.99 0.51
CA SER A 205 -31.35 0.36 -0.64
C SER A 205 -30.57 -0.84 -1.18
N ASP A 206 -31.25 -1.75 -1.86
CA ASP A 206 -30.68 -2.95 -2.50
C ASP A 206 -29.56 -2.65 -3.53
N ARG A 207 -29.40 -1.38 -3.89
CA ARG A 207 -28.31 -0.91 -4.74
C ARG A 207 -26.97 -1.01 -4.05
N PHE A 208 -26.92 -0.99 -2.74
CA PHE A 208 -25.69 -0.94 -1.95
C PHE A 208 -25.42 -2.27 -1.28
N LEU A 209 -24.21 -2.76 -1.42
CA LEU A 209 -23.70 -3.93 -0.72
C LEU A 209 -22.55 -3.44 0.18
N VAL A 210 -22.82 -3.34 1.48
CA VAL A 210 -21.77 -3.00 2.45
C VAL A 210 -20.95 -4.27 2.70
N ALA A 211 -19.68 -4.23 2.33
CA ALA A 211 -18.76 -5.33 2.56
C ALA A 211 -18.54 -5.52 4.07
N GLU A 212 -18.47 -6.78 4.50
CA GLU A 212 -18.04 -7.13 5.85
C GLU A 212 -16.61 -6.65 6.09
N GLU A 213 -16.18 -6.54 7.35
CA GLU A 213 -14.80 -6.21 7.69
C GLU A 213 -13.85 -7.31 7.20
N ASN A 214 -13.05 -7.00 6.20
CA ASN A 214 -12.04 -7.87 5.64
C ASN A 214 -10.64 -7.29 5.85
N SER A 215 -9.63 -8.06 5.44
CA SER A 215 -8.27 -7.49 5.36
C SER A 215 -8.18 -6.50 4.19
N ALA A 216 -7.36 -5.46 4.34
CA ALA A 216 -7.17 -4.42 3.33
C ALA A 216 -6.79 -4.96 1.92
N TYR A 217 -6.18 -6.14 1.84
CA TYR A 217 -5.83 -6.74 0.57
C TYR A 217 -6.98 -7.53 -0.08
N VAL A 218 -7.93 -8.04 0.71
CA VAL A 218 -9.17 -8.63 0.18
C VAL A 218 -10.07 -7.53 -0.38
N ASP A 219 -10.25 -6.43 0.34
CA ASP A 219 -11.03 -5.29 -0.13
C ASP A 219 -10.44 -4.62 -1.38
N MET A 220 -9.14 -4.74 -1.58
CA MET A 220 -8.43 -4.17 -2.73
C MET A 220 -8.44 -5.10 -3.95
N CYS A 221 -8.62 -6.40 -3.75
CA CYS A 221 -8.63 -7.42 -4.80
C CYS A 221 -9.88 -7.34 -5.65
#